data_5b0c8642c1a1bbade20ecfb28249ba23
#
_entry.id   5b0c8642c1a1bbade20ecfb28249ba23
#
_cell.length_a   1.000
_cell.length_b   1.000
_cell.length_c   1.000
_cell.angle_alpha   90.00
_cell.angle_beta   90.00
_cell.angle_gamma   90.00
#
_symmetry.space_group_name_H-M   'P 1'
#
loop_
_entity.id
_entity.type
_entity.pdbx_description
1 polymer ?
#
loop_
_entity_poly.entity_id
_entity_poly.type
_entity_poly.pdbx_seq_one_letter_code
_entity_poly.pdbx_strand_id
1 'polypeptide(L)'
;MTGDQMDELLERLGGEVETGVGDAYGTVSGSTLVEHVDQVLPVFADVVMNPAFAQDKIDLAKTHLRGMIARRNDEVMGIAQRELLKLVYGADSPYARQLEYADLDRLTREDLLGFHKAHYRPDTTILAVWGDFKIADMKARLDKAFGAWTASGIAPSIARPKVKAPPPSVNYIEKKDVEQTFIMAGELGMRLDDPDYPAVNLMSDILGGGFASRIFVKVRTEKGLAYTAGGWAVPAYDHPGAFFFFTSTKPASTVEALTTVLDEIAKIRAAEVTDDELSRVKDAYLNSYAFEFDSTAKVVSRLQTYEFYGYPADFNMNLREAIEKVTQADVLRVAQTHLDPAKLTILAVGRQDQFDKPLDTVGKVNVIDITIPEPGAAEELADVTPEAVAKGKAMLLKAAQTMGEPALKGLVDVTSEGTSSVDSPMGQMDLKVKTTFILPDRMVNEISTPMGAMVQVLDGDAGWIKMGPQSQALPDSALGEMQRGLYTELGCARLLKEALAGTLHAFLLGTADLDGAKVDDVVVALGDSSVHLYFAPGSGELLGVKRTTQTEQGPADAVETFAVWQTVSGLRVPFESVQKVGGEVKASSKLTSVKVNAGFAAELFKRPEPK
;
A
#
# COMPACT_ATOMS: atom_id res chain seq x y z
N MET A 1 -4.97 -16.41 -29.34
CA MET A 1 -5.64 -17.20 -28.28
C MET A 1 -5.95 -16.23 -27.15
N THR A 2 -7.15 -16.30 -26.55
CA THR A 2 -7.45 -15.53 -25.34
C THR A 2 -6.82 -16.20 -24.10
N GLY A 3 -6.73 -15.50 -22.97
CA GLY A 3 -6.25 -16.10 -21.71
C GLY A 3 -7.03 -17.34 -21.35
N ASP A 4 -8.37 -17.24 -21.31
CA ASP A 4 -9.25 -18.38 -20.97
C ASP A 4 -9.06 -19.59 -21.91
N GLN A 5 -8.84 -19.35 -23.22
CA GLN A 5 -8.54 -20.42 -24.17
C GLN A 5 -7.15 -21.04 -23.96
N MET A 6 -6.20 -20.26 -23.47
CA MET A 6 -4.87 -20.75 -23.12
C MET A 6 -4.95 -21.61 -21.84
N ASP A 7 -5.65 -21.14 -20.83
CA ASP A 7 -5.85 -21.87 -19.58
C ASP A 7 -6.56 -23.20 -19.81
N GLU A 8 -7.66 -23.22 -20.61
CA GLU A 8 -8.36 -24.44 -20.98
C GLU A 8 -7.46 -25.43 -21.76
N LEU A 9 -6.62 -24.92 -22.66
CA LEU A 9 -5.67 -25.75 -23.42
C LEU A 9 -4.63 -26.38 -22.49
N LEU A 10 -4.01 -25.57 -21.62
CA LEU A 10 -2.97 -26.01 -20.72
C LEU A 10 -3.52 -27.01 -19.68
N GLU A 11 -4.67 -26.72 -19.07
CA GLU A 11 -5.34 -27.63 -18.14
C GLU A 11 -5.63 -29.00 -18.78
N ARG A 12 -6.17 -29.01 -20.00
CA ARG A 12 -6.45 -30.26 -20.74
C ARG A 12 -5.18 -31.07 -21.03
N LEU A 13 -4.02 -30.40 -21.23
CA LEU A 13 -2.73 -31.04 -21.52
C LEU A 13 -1.91 -31.35 -20.25
N GLY A 14 -2.44 -31.05 -19.05
CA GLY A 14 -1.67 -31.11 -17.81
C GLY A 14 -0.42 -30.25 -17.86
N GLY A 15 -0.51 -29.11 -18.56
CA GLY A 15 0.57 -28.14 -18.72
C GLY A 15 0.31 -26.88 -17.89
N GLU A 16 1.37 -26.11 -17.70
CA GLU A 16 1.34 -24.86 -16.96
C GLU A 16 2.29 -23.87 -17.62
N VAL A 17 1.90 -22.59 -17.67
CA VAL A 17 2.77 -21.48 -18.10
C VAL A 17 2.49 -20.30 -17.16
N GLU A 18 3.48 -19.95 -16.34
CA GLU A 18 3.37 -18.89 -15.34
C GLU A 18 4.38 -17.77 -15.61
N THR A 19 4.00 -16.57 -15.27
CA THR A 19 4.85 -15.37 -15.44
C THR A 19 5.03 -14.66 -14.11
N GLY A 20 6.23 -14.10 -13.90
CA GLY A 20 6.53 -13.30 -12.71
C GLY A 20 7.53 -12.21 -13.01
N VAL A 21 7.49 -11.13 -12.23
CA VAL A 21 8.48 -10.05 -12.29
C VAL A 21 8.94 -9.77 -10.86
N GLY A 22 10.24 -9.91 -10.65
CA GLY A 22 10.91 -9.55 -9.39
C GLY A 22 11.68 -8.24 -9.53
N ASP A 23 12.45 -7.91 -8.51
CA ASP A 23 13.21 -6.65 -8.45
C ASP A 23 14.33 -6.58 -9.49
N ALA A 24 14.90 -7.72 -9.88
CA ALA A 24 16.07 -7.78 -10.76
C ALA A 24 15.81 -8.44 -12.12
N TYR A 25 14.83 -9.33 -12.24
CA TYR A 25 14.52 -10.05 -13.46
C TYR A 25 13.05 -10.47 -13.55
N GLY A 26 12.59 -10.66 -14.78
CA GLY A 26 11.32 -11.34 -15.08
C GLY A 26 11.54 -12.84 -15.25
N THR A 27 10.55 -13.63 -14.90
CA THR A 27 10.54 -15.09 -15.10
C THR A 27 9.35 -15.52 -15.93
N VAL A 28 9.54 -16.50 -16.79
CA VAL A 28 8.48 -17.29 -17.38
C VAL A 28 8.84 -18.75 -17.15
N SER A 29 7.99 -19.46 -16.46
CA SER A 29 8.13 -20.91 -16.22
C SER A 29 7.03 -21.69 -16.93
N GLY A 30 7.33 -22.92 -17.30
CA GLY A 30 6.33 -23.80 -17.89
C GLY A 30 6.65 -25.26 -17.57
N SER A 31 5.60 -26.05 -17.40
CA SER A 31 5.69 -27.49 -17.19
C SER A 31 4.67 -28.23 -18.07
N THR A 32 5.00 -29.45 -18.49
CA THR A 32 4.08 -30.29 -19.25
C THR A 32 4.56 -31.75 -19.26
N LEU A 33 3.66 -32.66 -19.61
CA LEU A 33 4.03 -34.04 -19.90
C LEU A 33 4.85 -34.12 -21.18
N VAL A 34 5.77 -35.09 -21.26
CA VAL A 34 6.67 -35.29 -22.43
C VAL A 34 5.89 -35.42 -23.73
N GLU A 35 4.75 -36.12 -23.74
CA GLU A 35 3.89 -36.29 -24.92
C GLU A 35 3.21 -35.01 -25.41
N HIS A 36 3.14 -33.97 -24.56
CA HIS A 36 2.48 -32.71 -24.88
C HIS A 36 3.45 -31.53 -25.12
N VAL A 37 4.77 -31.77 -25.04
CA VAL A 37 5.78 -30.71 -25.20
C VAL A 37 5.65 -29.96 -26.54
N ASP A 38 5.31 -30.67 -27.63
CA ASP A 38 5.13 -30.07 -28.95
C ASP A 38 3.89 -29.15 -29.06
N GLN A 39 2.96 -29.26 -28.10
CA GLN A 39 1.77 -28.41 -28.01
C GLN A 39 1.97 -27.25 -27.03
N VAL A 40 2.64 -27.48 -25.90
CA VAL A 40 2.83 -26.47 -24.83
C VAL A 40 4.01 -25.55 -25.12
N LEU A 41 5.13 -26.05 -25.67
CA LEU A 41 6.31 -25.22 -25.95
C LEU A 41 6.02 -24.03 -26.89
N PRO A 42 5.19 -24.16 -27.96
CA PRO A 42 4.79 -22.99 -28.75
C PRO A 42 3.99 -21.95 -27.96
N VAL A 43 3.13 -22.35 -27.02
CA VAL A 43 2.38 -21.44 -26.15
C VAL A 43 3.35 -20.70 -25.20
N PHE A 44 4.27 -21.43 -24.59
CA PHE A 44 5.32 -20.85 -23.76
C PHE A 44 6.14 -19.81 -24.53
N ALA A 45 6.58 -20.13 -25.74
CA ALA A 45 7.35 -19.21 -26.58
C ALA A 45 6.54 -17.97 -26.98
N ASP A 46 5.24 -18.12 -27.26
CA ASP A 46 4.35 -17.01 -27.61
C ASP A 46 4.14 -16.06 -26.43
N VAL A 47 3.93 -16.60 -25.22
CA VAL A 47 3.84 -15.80 -23.97
C VAL A 47 5.11 -14.97 -23.74
N VAL A 48 6.30 -15.57 -23.99
CA VAL A 48 7.59 -14.86 -23.83
C VAL A 48 7.76 -13.77 -24.89
N MET A 49 7.43 -14.07 -26.15
CA MET A 49 7.79 -13.20 -27.29
C MET A 49 6.71 -12.19 -27.66
N ASN A 50 5.42 -12.54 -27.46
CA ASN A 50 4.29 -11.79 -28.03
C ASN A 50 3.16 -11.55 -27.01
N PRO A 51 3.43 -10.97 -25.84
CA PRO A 51 2.38 -10.70 -24.85
C PRO A 51 1.33 -9.74 -25.42
N ALA A 52 0.06 -10.04 -25.22
CA ALA A 52 -1.05 -9.25 -25.76
C ALA A 52 -1.27 -7.93 -25.03
N PHE A 53 -1.01 -7.90 -23.72
CA PHE A 53 -1.34 -6.77 -22.84
C PHE A 53 -2.74 -6.19 -23.13
N ALA A 54 -3.76 -7.07 -23.09
CA ALA A 54 -5.14 -6.66 -23.35
C ALA A 54 -5.60 -5.60 -22.35
N GLN A 55 -6.28 -4.54 -22.83
CA GLN A 55 -6.62 -3.37 -22.02
C GLN A 55 -7.52 -3.74 -20.82
N ASP A 56 -8.50 -4.60 -21.02
CA ASP A 56 -9.39 -5.08 -19.96
C ASP A 56 -8.63 -5.80 -18.83
N LYS A 57 -7.56 -6.54 -19.16
CA LYS A 57 -6.71 -7.20 -18.15
C LYS A 57 -5.79 -6.21 -17.44
N ILE A 58 -5.33 -5.17 -18.13
CA ILE A 58 -4.59 -4.06 -17.51
C ILE A 58 -5.48 -3.33 -16.52
N ASP A 59 -6.72 -3.00 -16.89
CA ASP A 59 -7.66 -2.29 -16.04
C ASP A 59 -8.03 -3.11 -14.80
N LEU A 60 -8.23 -4.42 -14.97
CA LEU A 60 -8.44 -5.36 -13.86
C LEU A 60 -7.23 -5.41 -12.92
N ALA A 61 -6.01 -5.51 -13.47
CA ALA A 61 -4.78 -5.51 -12.68
C ALA A 61 -4.60 -4.20 -11.90
N LYS A 62 -4.86 -3.05 -12.54
CA LYS A 62 -4.84 -1.74 -11.87
C LYS A 62 -5.85 -1.68 -10.72
N THR A 63 -7.06 -2.18 -10.91
CA THR A 63 -8.10 -2.24 -9.86
C THR A 63 -7.62 -3.08 -8.67
N HIS A 64 -7.03 -4.26 -8.93
CA HIS A 64 -6.48 -5.10 -7.87
C HIS A 64 -5.33 -4.40 -7.11
N LEU A 65 -4.39 -3.79 -7.84
CA LEU A 65 -3.25 -3.08 -7.26
C LEU A 65 -3.69 -1.86 -6.44
N ARG A 66 -4.72 -1.13 -6.88
CA ARG A 66 -5.35 -0.06 -6.07
C ARG A 66 -5.89 -0.57 -4.74
N GLY A 67 -6.55 -1.72 -4.76
CA GLY A 67 -7.02 -2.39 -3.54
C GLY A 67 -5.88 -2.79 -2.60
N MET A 68 -4.74 -3.24 -3.14
CA MET A 68 -3.54 -3.54 -2.34
C MET A 68 -2.95 -2.27 -1.70
N ILE A 69 -2.84 -1.17 -2.46
CA ILE A 69 -2.36 0.12 -1.93
C ILE A 69 -3.30 0.60 -0.81
N ALA A 70 -4.62 0.57 -1.03
CA ALA A 70 -5.61 1.00 -0.05
C ALA A 70 -5.49 0.27 1.31
N ARG A 71 -5.09 -1.00 1.28
CA ARG A 71 -4.98 -1.88 2.46
C ARG A 71 -3.57 -2.02 3.01
N ARG A 72 -2.58 -1.34 2.42
CA ARG A 72 -1.17 -1.51 2.83
C ARG A 72 -0.86 -1.11 4.28
N ASN A 73 -1.78 -0.40 4.92
CA ASN A 73 -1.68 0.03 6.31
C ASN A 73 -2.58 -0.77 7.27
N ASP A 74 -3.18 -1.88 6.84
CA ASP A 74 -4.05 -2.69 7.70
C ASP A 74 -3.24 -3.51 8.71
N GLU A 75 -2.08 -4.05 8.28
CA GLU A 75 -1.28 -4.98 9.08
C GLU A 75 0.01 -4.35 9.62
N VAL A 76 0.18 -4.35 10.94
CA VAL A 76 1.34 -3.73 11.63
C VAL A 76 2.70 -4.26 11.16
N MET A 77 2.79 -5.57 10.87
CA MET A 77 4.02 -6.17 10.39
C MET A 77 4.37 -5.69 8.98
N GLY A 78 3.37 -5.60 8.09
CA GLY A 78 3.53 -5.07 6.74
C GLY A 78 3.98 -3.61 6.74
N ILE A 79 3.38 -2.79 7.62
CA ILE A 79 3.81 -1.39 7.84
C ILE A 79 5.27 -1.36 8.29
N ALA A 80 5.62 -2.12 9.32
CA ALA A 80 6.96 -2.08 9.91
C ALA A 80 8.04 -2.54 8.91
N GLN A 81 7.80 -3.61 8.16
CA GLN A 81 8.74 -4.10 7.13
C GLN A 81 8.96 -3.08 6.03
N ARG A 82 7.88 -2.54 5.48
CA ARG A 82 7.90 -1.55 4.42
C ARG A 82 8.65 -0.27 4.83
N GLU A 83 8.31 0.28 5.97
CA GLU A 83 8.91 1.53 6.42
C GLU A 83 10.35 1.32 6.91
N LEU A 84 10.68 0.17 7.52
CA LEU A 84 12.06 -0.13 7.89
C LEU A 84 12.96 -0.25 6.64
N LEU A 85 12.49 -0.85 5.54
CA LEU A 85 13.25 -0.90 4.30
C LEU A 85 13.60 0.50 3.78
N LYS A 86 12.65 1.45 3.83
CA LYS A 86 12.92 2.87 3.49
C LYS A 86 13.96 3.51 4.42
N LEU A 87 13.91 3.17 5.70
CA LEU A 87 14.83 3.70 6.70
C LEU A 87 16.25 3.11 6.58
N VAL A 88 16.37 1.86 6.12
CA VAL A 88 17.65 1.15 5.96
C VAL A 88 18.31 1.44 4.62
N TYR A 89 17.55 1.45 3.53
CA TYR A 89 18.07 1.67 2.18
C TYR A 89 17.98 3.14 1.72
N GLY A 90 17.19 3.97 2.39
CA GLY A 90 16.80 5.32 1.95
C GLY A 90 15.53 5.33 1.12
N ALA A 91 14.69 6.35 1.30
CA ALA A 91 13.37 6.44 0.65
C ALA A 91 13.44 6.46 -0.88
N ASP A 92 14.52 7.04 -1.45
CA ASP A 92 14.73 7.13 -2.90
C ASP A 92 15.41 5.88 -3.48
N SER A 93 15.71 4.88 -2.65
CA SER A 93 16.38 3.65 -3.07
C SER A 93 15.42 2.77 -3.87
N PRO A 94 15.83 2.20 -5.01
CA PRO A 94 15.01 1.22 -5.74
C PRO A 94 14.69 -0.02 -4.89
N TYR A 95 15.52 -0.36 -3.90
CA TYR A 95 15.31 -1.48 -2.98
C TYR A 95 14.28 -1.21 -1.87
N ALA A 96 13.81 0.05 -1.76
CA ALA A 96 12.77 0.46 -0.84
C ALA A 96 11.56 1.09 -1.56
N ARG A 97 11.55 1.05 -2.90
CA ARG A 97 10.48 1.64 -3.72
C ARG A 97 9.16 0.95 -3.46
N GLN A 98 8.11 1.75 -3.45
CA GLN A 98 6.74 1.29 -3.32
C GLN A 98 5.90 1.75 -4.49
N LEU A 99 4.87 0.98 -4.79
CA LEU A 99 3.86 1.35 -5.77
C LEU A 99 2.90 2.37 -5.15
N GLU A 100 2.68 3.47 -5.86
CA GLU A 100 1.73 4.50 -5.48
C GLU A 100 0.61 4.62 -6.52
N TYR A 101 -0.51 5.25 -6.14
CA TYR A 101 -1.63 5.47 -7.07
C TYR A 101 -1.20 6.21 -8.33
N ALA A 102 -0.36 7.23 -8.18
CA ALA A 102 0.18 8.00 -9.30
C ALA A 102 0.98 7.15 -10.30
N ASP A 103 1.66 6.08 -9.85
CA ASP A 103 2.35 5.15 -10.75
C ASP A 103 1.34 4.37 -11.60
N LEU A 104 0.23 3.93 -11.01
CA LEU A 104 -0.84 3.23 -11.72
C LEU A 104 -1.56 4.13 -12.73
N ASP A 105 -1.77 5.39 -12.38
CA ASP A 105 -2.48 6.35 -13.24
C ASP A 105 -1.68 6.66 -14.50
N ARG A 106 -0.37 6.82 -14.37
CA ARG A 106 0.53 7.10 -15.49
C ARG A 106 0.77 5.92 -16.41
N LEU A 107 0.71 4.68 -15.88
CA LEU A 107 1.07 3.49 -16.64
C LEU A 107 0.07 3.23 -17.76
N THR A 108 0.57 3.15 -19.00
CA THR A 108 -0.19 2.86 -20.19
C THR A 108 0.14 1.47 -20.77
N ARG A 109 -0.67 0.99 -21.71
CA ARG A 109 -0.39 -0.23 -22.47
C ARG A 109 0.90 -0.10 -23.29
N GLU A 110 1.13 1.08 -23.84
CA GLU A 110 2.32 1.42 -24.62
C GLU A 110 3.60 1.32 -23.79
N ASP A 111 3.56 1.69 -22.50
CA ASP A 111 4.68 1.53 -21.57
C ASP A 111 5.02 0.05 -21.36
N LEU A 112 4.00 -0.81 -21.19
CA LEU A 112 4.20 -2.25 -21.04
C LEU A 112 4.81 -2.86 -22.30
N LEU A 113 4.31 -2.50 -23.50
CA LEU A 113 4.88 -2.94 -24.76
C LEU A 113 6.32 -2.44 -24.94
N GLY A 114 6.58 -1.18 -24.58
CA GLY A 114 7.90 -0.57 -24.61
C GLY A 114 8.89 -1.30 -23.68
N PHE A 115 8.47 -1.56 -22.44
CA PHE A 115 9.26 -2.31 -21.46
C PHE A 115 9.56 -3.73 -21.94
N HIS A 116 8.54 -4.46 -22.40
CA HIS A 116 8.72 -5.81 -22.92
C HIS A 116 9.72 -5.83 -24.07
N LYS A 117 9.55 -4.97 -25.09
CA LYS A 117 10.46 -4.87 -26.24
C LYS A 117 11.90 -4.53 -25.84
N ALA A 118 12.09 -3.73 -24.79
CA ALA A 118 13.41 -3.32 -24.33
C ALA A 118 14.12 -4.41 -23.53
N HIS A 119 13.41 -5.18 -22.71
CA HIS A 119 13.99 -6.06 -21.69
C HIS A 119 13.81 -7.55 -21.98
N TYR A 120 12.73 -7.99 -22.64
CA TYR A 120 12.52 -9.38 -23.04
C TYR A 120 13.22 -9.62 -24.39
N ARG A 121 14.45 -10.09 -24.33
CA ARG A 121 15.36 -10.20 -25.48
C ARG A 121 16.14 -11.50 -25.42
N PRO A 122 16.44 -12.16 -26.57
CA PRO A 122 17.20 -13.40 -26.56
C PRO A 122 18.64 -13.22 -26.03
N ASP A 123 19.23 -12.04 -26.18
CA ASP A 123 20.60 -11.72 -25.73
C ASP A 123 20.69 -11.37 -24.22
N THR A 124 19.55 -11.27 -23.51
CA THR A 124 19.48 -11.04 -22.06
C THR A 124 18.65 -12.11 -21.34
N THR A 125 18.36 -13.22 -22.02
CA THR A 125 17.54 -14.32 -21.47
C THR A 125 18.38 -15.55 -21.20
N ILE A 126 18.21 -16.15 -20.03
CA ILE A 126 18.74 -17.46 -19.67
C ILE A 126 17.58 -18.46 -19.72
N LEU A 127 17.66 -19.43 -20.62
CA LEU A 127 16.68 -20.48 -20.75
C LEU A 127 17.26 -21.80 -20.21
N ALA A 128 16.57 -22.42 -19.27
CA ALA A 128 16.90 -23.74 -18.75
C ALA A 128 15.75 -24.70 -18.97
N VAL A 129 16.06 -25.94 -19.32
CA VAL A 129 15.08 -27.02 -19.54
C VAL A 129 15.57 -28.28 -18.87
N TRP A 130 14.68 -28.95 -18.15
CA TRP A 130 14.96 -30.24 -17.52
C TRP A 130 13.77 -31.18 -17.69
N GLY A 131 14.04 -32.47 -17.67
CA GLY A 131 13.00 -33.49 -17.83
C GLY A 131 13.50 -34.73 -18.57
N ASP A 132 12.56 -35.59 -19.00
CA ASP A 132 12.87 -36.81 -19.76
C ASP A 132 12.89 -36.52 -21.27
N PHE A 133 14.06 -36.19 -21.81
CA PHE A 133 14.26 -35.92 -23.23
C PHE A 133 15.71 -36.16 -23.68
N LYS A 134 15.91 -36.33 -24.97
CA LYS A 134 17.27 -36.28 -25.57
C LYS A 134 17.65 -34.82 -25.85
N ILE A 135 18.83 -34.43 -25.44
CA ILE A 135 19.34 -33.03 -25.58
C ILE A 135 19.24 -32.55 -27.03
N ALA A 136 19.62 -33.36 -28.02
CA ALA A 136 19.58 -32.99 -29.42
C ALA A 136 18.15 -32.71 -29.90
N ASP A 137 17.16 -33.51 -29.47
CA ASP A 137 15.76 -33.34 -29.87
C ASP A 137 15.16 -32.09 -29.21
N MET A 138 15.46 -31.86 -27.93
CA MET A 138 15.01 -30.65 -27.23
C MET A 138 15.62 -29.40 -27.83
N LYS A 139 16.91 -29.42 -28.16
CA LYS A 139 17.58 -28.28 -28.81
C LYS A 139 16.90 -27.95 -30.14
N ALA A 140 16.57 -28.96 -30.97
CA ALA A 140 15.86 -28.72 -32.22
C ALA A 140 14.46 -28.10 -32.01
N ARG A 141 13.73 -28.50 -30.95
CA ARG A 141 12.44 -27.91 -30.60
C ARG A 141 12.60 -26.45 -30.15
N LEU A 142 13.60 -26.16 -29.33
CA LEU A 142 13.90 -24.80 -28.87
C LEU A 142 14.32 -23.90 -30.06
N ASP A 143 15.18 -24.39 -30.93
CA ASP A 143 15.59 -23.66 -32.17
C ASP A 143 14.38 -23.35 -33.06
N LYS A 144 13.41 -24.28 -33.16
CA LYS A 144 12.15 -24.05 -33.87
C LYS A 144 11.25 -23.03 -33.18
N ALA A 145 11.14 -23.08 -31.86
CA ALA A 145 10.23 -22.23 -31.08
C ALA A 145 10.75 -20.79 -30.96
N PHE A 146 12.06 -20.60 -30.76
CA PHE A 146 12.68 -19.30 -30.48
C PHE A 146 13.56 -18.78 -31.61
N GLY A 147 13.81 -19.56 -32.67
CA GLY A 147 14.75 -19.18 -33.72
C GLY A 147 14.41 -17.90 -34.48
N ALA A 148 13.15 -17.47 -34.50
CA ALA A 148 12.71 -16.19 -35.03
C ALA A 148 12.84 -15.01 -34.08
N TRP A 149 13.14 -15.27 -32.80
CA TRP A 149 13.27 -14.24 -31.78
C TRP A 149 14.60 -13.50 -31.93
N THR A 150 14.55 -12.27 -32.36
CA THR A 150 15.74 -11.47 -32.65
C THR A 150 15.79 -10.22 -31.78
N ALA A 151 16.97 -9.91 -31.26
CA ALA A 151 17.19 -8.66 -30.53
C ALA A 151 17.36 -7.50 -31.51
N SER A 152 16.73 -6.37 -31.25
CA SER A 152 16.92 -5.12 -31.99
C SER A 152 17.61 -4.06 -31.14
N GLY A 153 18.62 -3.38 -31.66
CA GLY A 153 19.36 -2.36 -30.91
C GLY A 153 20.27 -2.93 -29.81
N ILE A 154 20.74 -2.07 -28.92
CA ILE A 154 21.60 -2.42 -27.79
C ILE A 154 20.71 -2.71 -26.57
N ALA A 155 21.00 -3.77 -25.82
CA ALA A 155 20.30 -4.04 -24.57
C ALA A 155 20.48 -2.88 -23.58
N PRO A 156 19.41 -2.48 -22.86
CA PRO A 156 19.52 -1.44 -21.86
C PRO A 156 20.55 -1.84 -20.81
N SER A 157 21.50 -0.95 -20.53
CA SER A 157 22.42 -1.11 -19.40
C SER A 157 21.78 -0.44 -18.18
N ILE A 158 21.36 -1.23 -17.22
CA ILE A 158 20.84 -0.71 -15.95
C ILE A 158 21.99 -0.63 -14.98
N ALA A 159 22.41 0.59 -14.65
CA ALA A 159 23.39 0.80 -13.59
C ALA A 159 22.80 0.40 -12.23
N ARG A 160 23.46 -0.51 -11.53
CA ARG A 160 23.08 -0.86 -10.16
C ARG A 160 23.39 0.32 -9.24
N PRO A 161 22.41 0.90 -8.54
CA PRO A 161 22.67 2.03 -7.67
C PRO A 161 23.52 1.61 -6.48
N LYS A 162 24.43 2.49 -6.08
CA LYS A 162 25.19 2.28 -4.85
C LYS A 162 24.28 2.52 -3.66
N VAL A 163 24.11 1.52 -2.82
CA VAL A 163 23.38 1.66 -1.56
C VAL A 163 24.23 2.47 -0.58
N LYS A 164 23.63 3.48 0.03
CA LYS A 164 24.23 4.27 1.10
C LYS A 164 23.28 4.23 2.30
N ALA A 165 23.76 3.69 3.43
CA ALA A 165 22.98 3.67 4.66
C ALA A 165 22.63 5.10 5.10
N PRO A 166 21.35 5.40 5.36
CA PRO A 166 20.97 6.60 6.12
C PRO A 166 21.57 6.56 7.54
N PRO A 167 21.63 7.71 8.23
CA PRO A 167 22.01 7.71 9.64
C PRO A 167 21.04 6.89 10.49
N PRO A 168 21.51 6.20 11.54
CA PRO A 168 20.64 5.44 12.44
C PRO A 168 19.62 6.37 13.12
N SER A 169 18.44 5.87 13.37
CA SER A 169 17.34 6.66 13.92
C SER A 169 16.38 5.81 14.75
N VAL A 170 15.67 6.44 15.67
CA VAL A 170 14.54 5.84 16.39
C VAL A 170 13.26 6.44 15.82
N ASN A 171 12.36 5.60 15.36
CA ASN A 171 11.19 6.01 14.63
C ASN A 171 9.93 5.39 15.24
N TYR A 172 8.83 6.10 15.09
CA TYR A 172 7.53 5.69 15.59
C TYR A 172 6.45 5.93 14.56
N ILE A 173 5.54 4.96 14.44
CA ILE A 173 4.30 5.07 13.67
C ILE A 173 3.14 4.83 14.62
N GLU A 174 2.25 5.80 14.72
CA GLU A 174 1.04 5.65 15.52
C GLU A 174 0.02 4.77 14.81
N LYS A 175 -0.44 3.70 15.49
CA LYS A 175 -1.49 2.81 15.05
C LYS A 175 -2.40 2.52 16.24
N LYS A 176 -3.56 3.22 16.31
CA LYS A 176 -4.46 3.19 17.49
C LYS A 176 -5.36 1.95 17.54
N ASP A 177 -5.61 1.34 16.41
CA ASP A 177 -6.54 0.23 16.20
C ASP A 177 -5.90 -1.16 16.40
N VAL A 178 -4.73 -1.21 17.05
CA VAL A 178 -3.99 -2.45 17.29
C VAL A 178 -3.78 -2.70 18.78
N GLU A 179 -3.73 -4.00 19.15
CA GLU A 179 -3.54 -4.43 20.53
C GLU A 179 -2.08 -4.77 20.88
N GLN A 180 -1.22 -4.84 19.86
CA GLN A 180 0.20 -5.15 20.01
C GLN A 180 1.04 -4.08 19.35
N THR A 181 2.19 -3.80 19.95
CA THR A 181 3.26 -3.03 19.31
C THR A 181 4.15 -3.99 18.52
N PHE A 182 4.37 -3.68 17.25
CA PHE A 182 5.36 -4.36 16.44
C PHE A 182 6.63 -3.51 16.37
N ILE A 183 7.74 -4.10 16.78
CA ILE A 183 9.04 -3.42 16.82
C ILE A 183 9.93 -4.10 15.81
N MET A 184 10.59 -3.32 14.98
CA MET A 184 11.70 -3.77 14.14
C MET A 184 12.93 -2.92 14.39
N ALA A 185 14.09 -3.53 14.27
CA ALA A 185 15.37 -2.84 14.22
C ALA A 185 16.19 -3.41 13.07
N GLY A 186 16.94 -2.57 12.36
CA GLY A 186 17.74 -3.05 11.24
C GLY A 186 18.85 -2.10 10.84
N GLU A 187 19.82 -2.65 10.11
CA GLU A 187 20.88 -1.90 9.45
C GLU A 187 21.27 -2.58 8.13
N LEU A 188 22.03 -1.90 7.28
CA LEU A 188 22.55 -2.54 6.07
C LEU A 188 23.47 -3.70 6.47
N GLY A 189 23.24 -4.82 5.82
CA GLY A 189 24.04 -6.02 5.93
C GLY A 189 25.12 -6.09 4.84
N MET A 190 25.24 -7.26 4.22
CA MET A 190 26.28 -7.57 3.25
C MET A 190 25.72 -8.30 2.03
N ARG A 191 26.56 -8.50 1.05
CA ARG A 191 26.28 -9.37 -0.10
C ARG A 191 26.49 -10.83 0.28
N LEU A 192 25.88 -11.72 -0.48
CA LEU A 192 25.99 -13.16 -0.28
C LEU A 192 27.43 -13.69 -0.52
N ASP A 193 28.21 -13.03 -1.39
CA ASP A 193 29.60 -13.37 -1.69
C ASP A 193 30.63 -12.69 -0.77
N ASP A 194 30.19 -12.03 0.29
CA ASP A 194 31.09 -11.45 1.28
C ASP A 194 31.85 -12.58 2.02
N PRO A 195 33.18 -12.49 2.15
CA PRO A 195 33.98 -13.49 2.85
C PRO A 195 33.55 -13.73 4.30
N ASP A 196 32.93 -12.76 4.94
CA ASP A 196 32.46 -12.86 6.32
C ASP A 196 31.04 -13.48 6.41
N TYR A 197 30.32 -13.62 5.30
CA TYR A 197 28.96 -14.11 5.30
C TYR A 197 28.79 -15.49 5.97
N PRO A 198 29.66 -16.49 5.80
CA PRO A 198 29.53 -17.77 6.51
C PRO A 198 29.45 -17.64 8.03
N ALA A 199 30.28 -16.77 8.62
CA ALA A 199 30.28 -16.53 10.06
C ALA A 199 29.09 -15.64 10.48
N VAL A 200 28.71 -14.66 9.67
CA VAL A 200 27.53 -13.81 9.89
C VAL A 200 26.24 -14.62 9.83
N ASN A 201 26.13 -15.58 8.93
CA ASN A 201 24.97 -16.47 8.86
C ASN A 201 24.77 -17.23 10.19
N LEU A 202 25.83 -17.89 10.69
CA LEU A 202 25.76 -18.61 11.97
C LEU A 202 25.55 -17.68 13.17
N MET A 203 26.18 -16.49 13.18
CA MET A 203 25.95 -15.45 14.19
C MET A 203 24.48 -15.05 14.25
N SER A 204 23.88 -14.82 13.08
CA SER A 204 22.47 -14.44 12.93
C SER A 204 21.53 -15.52 13.48
N ASP A 205 21.81 -16.79 13.16
CA ASP A 205 21.02 -17.93 13.66
C ASP A 205 21.13 -18.11 15.17
N ILE A 206 22.31 -17.94 15.76
CA ILE A 206 22.51 -17.97 17.23
C ILE A 206 21.72 -16.84 17.88
N LEU A 207 21.74 -15.65 17.29
CA LEU A 207 21.14 -14.46 17.88
C LEU A 207 19.61 -14.45 17.76
N GLY A 208 19.06 -14.75 16.56
CA GLY A 208 17.63 -14.57 16.27
C GLY A 208 16.96 -15.67 15.43
N GLY A 209 17.72 -16.63 14.89
CA GLY A 209 17.25 -17.61 13.91
C GLY A 209 16.56 -18.84 14.53
N GLY A 210 15.38 -18.67 15.15
CA GLY A 210 14.57 -19.80 15.61
C GLY A 210 14.35 -19.87 17.12
N PHE A 211 13.67 -20.94 17.56
CA PHE A 211 13.17 -21.08 18.94
C PHE A 211 14.25 -21.24 20.00
N ALA A 212 15.46 -21.64 19.62
CA ALA A 212 16.59 -21.78 20.52
C ALA A 212 17.59 -20.61 20.43
N SER A 213 17.26 -19.55 19.69
CA SER A 213 18.07 -18.35 19.58
C SER A 213 18.03 -17.50 20.85
N ARG A 214 19.08 -16.70 21.06
CA ARG A 214 19.21 -15.87 22.27
C ARG A 214 18.03 -14.91 22.44
N ILE A 215 17.65 -14.20 21.39
CA ILE A 215 16.53 -13.24 21.41
C ILE A 215 15.22 -13.95 21.75
N PHE A 216 14.92 -15.06 21.06
CA PHE A 216 13.67 -15.77 21.32
C PHE A 216 13.59 -16.31 22.75
N VAL A 217 14.65 -16.98 23.21
CA VAL A 217 14.69 -17.50 24.57
C VAL A 217 14.58 -16.39 25.60
N LYS A 218 15.30 -15.29 25.42
CA LYS A 218 15.31 -14.20 26.41
C LYS A 218 14.01 -13.43 26.46
N VAL A 219 13.48 -13.04 25.30
CA VAL A 219 12.28 -12.19 25.21
C VAL A 219 11.01 -12.99 25.51
N ARG A 220 10.88 -14.18 24.89
CA ARG A 220 9.68 -14.99 25.01
C ARG A 220 9.72 -15.95 26.19
N THR A 221 10.74 -16.80 26.27
CA THR A 221 10.73 -17.94 27.20
C THR A 221 11.02 -17.50 28.63
N GLU A 222 12.05 -16.67 28.84
CA GLU A 222 12.45 -16.26 30.19
C GLU A 222 11.62 -15.08 30.71
N LYS A 223 11.42 -14.05 29.90
CA LYS A 223 10.73 -12.83 30.34
C LYS A 223 9.23 -12.78 30.01
N GLY A 224 8.76 -13.59 29.07
CA GLY A 224 7.34 -13.62 28.68
C GLY A 224 6.81 -12.30 28.07
N LEU A 225 7.71 -11.49 27.47
CA LEU A 225 7.37 -10.17 26.96
C LEU A 225 6.64 -10.21 25.62
N ALA A 226 6.91 -11.22 24.78
CA ALA A 226 6.39 -11.29 23.42
C ALA A 226 6.01 -12.72 23.03
N TYR A 227 5.05 -12.85 22.11
CA TYR A 227 4.72 -14.12 21.48
C TYR A 227 5.76 -14.52 20.42
N THR A 228 6.28 -13.54 19.69
CA THR A 228 7.31 -13.74 18.66
C THR A 228 8.43 -12.72 18.80
N ALA A 229 9.65 -13.19 18.68
CA ALA A 229 10.85 -12.37 18.64
C ALA A 229 11.94 -13.13 17.88
N GLY A 230 12.78 -12.43 17.14
CA GLY A 230 13.85 -13.03 16.37
C GLY A 230 14.59 -12.02 15.52
N GLY A 231 15.37 -12.53 14.57
CA GLY A 231 16.11 -11.72 13.63
C GLY A 231 17.03 -12.57 12.79
N TRP A 232 17.42 -12.06 11.65
CA TRP A 232 18.34 -12.72 10.74
C TRP A 232 19.04 -11.74 9.80
N ALA A 233 20.17 -12.17 9.26
CA ALA A 233 20.81 -11.53 8.14
C ALA A 233 20.17 -11.99 6.84
N VAL A 234 19.77 -11.05 6.00
CA VAL A 234 19.25 -11.31 4.66
C VAL A 234 20.25 -10.75 3.65
N PRO A 235 21.20 -11.57 3.15
CA PRO A 235 22.15 -11.11 2.15
C PRO A 235 21.46 -10.96 0.80
N ALA A 236 21.93 -10.04 -0.02
CA ALA A 236 21.52 -9.96 -1.41
C ALA A 236 22.65 -10.37 -2.37
N TYR A 237 22.32 -10.74 -3.59
CA TYR A 237 23.32 -11.20 -4.57
C TYR A 237 24.18 -10.07 -5.11
N ASP A 238 23.61 -8.89 -5.35
CA ASP A 238 24.23 -7.81 -6.12
C ASP A 238 24.36 -6.48 -5.38
N HIS A 239 23.79 -6.39 -4.19
CA HIS A 239 23.87 -5.22 -3.31
C HIS A 239 23.96 -5.66 -1.85
N PRO A 240 24.31 -4.78 -0.91
CA PRO A 240 24.23 -5.12 0.51
C PRO A 240 22.79 -5.44 0.90
N GLY A 241 22.57 -6.61 1.48
CA GLY A 241 21.30 -6.97 2.08
C GLY A 241 21.06 -6.21 3.40
N ALA A 242 20.31 -6.79 4.33
CA ALA A 242 20.03 -6.14 5.61
C ALA A 242 20.06 -7.11 6.79
N PHE A 243 20.36 -6.59 7.98
CA PHE A 243 20.06 -7.24 9.25
C PHE A 243 18.71 -6.78 9.74
N PHE A 244 17.89 -7.72 10.21
CA PHE A 244 16.58 -7.44 10.80
C PHE A 244 16.44 -8.14 12.14
N PHE A 245 15.93 -7.39 13.12
CA PHE A 245 15.46 -7.91 14.40
C PHE A 245 14.03 -7.45 14.59
N PHE A 246 13.19 -8.30 15.16
CA PHE A 246 11.77 -7.98 15.36
C PHE A 246 11.23 -8.59 16.64
N THR A 247 10.20 -7.96 17.19
CA THR A 247 9.38 -8.52 18.25
C THR A 247 7.97 -7.93 18.22
N SER A 248 6.97 -8.77 18.50
CA SER A 248 5.58 -8.35 18.68
C SER A 248 5.20 -8.51 20.14
N THR A 249 4.87 -7.41 20.81
CA THR A 249 4.68 -7.38 22.25
C THR A 249 3.42 -6.59 22.65
N LYS A 250 2.97 -6.75 23.89
CA LYS A 250 1.96 -5.85 24.45
C LYS A 250 2.53 -4.44 24.56
N PRO A 251 1.74 -3.37 24.34
CA PRO A 251 2.22 -1.98 24.47
C PRO A 251 2.94 -1.72 25.81
N ALA A 252 2.40 -2.23 26.92
CA ALA A 252 2.99 -2.11 28.25
C ALA A 252 4.31 -2.88 28.47
N SER A 253 4.93 -3.43 27.42
CA SER A 253 6.23 -4.10 27.46
C SER A 253 7.12 -3.69 26.30
N THR A 254 6.78 -2.63 25.57
CA THR A 254 7.43 -2.23 24.32
C THR A 254 8.92 -1.89 24.50
N VAL A 255 9.23 -0.99 25.41
CA VAL A 255 10.61 -0.54 25.63
C VAL A 255 11.43 -1.62 26.32
N GLU A 256 10.84 -2.40 27.24
CA GLU A 256 11.52 -3.53 27.85
C GLU A 256 11.87 -4.62 26.84
N ALA A 257 10.97 -4.97 25.92
CA ALA A 257 11.22 -5.95 24.87
C ALA A 257 12.33 -5.47 23.92
N LEU A 258 12.27 -4.21 23.45
CA LEU A 258 13.29 -3.59 22.62
C LEU A 258 14.67 -3.60 23.30
N THR A 259 14.75 -3.11 24.53
CA THR A 259 16.03 -3.07 25.25
C THR A 259 16.59 -4.47 25.51
N THR A 260 15.73 -5.47 25.72
CA THR A 260 16.16 -6.87 25.85
C THR A 260 16.79 -7.39 24.56
N VAL A 261 16.24 -7.07 23.38
CA VAL A 261 16.83 -7.40 22.08
C VAL A 261 18.20 -6.72 21.91
N LEU A 262 18.29 -5.42 22.21
CA LEU A 262 19.55 -4.66 22.11
C LEU A 262 20.63 -5.19 23.06
N ASP A 263 20.23 -5.64 24.26
CA ASP A 263 21.15 -6.27 25.22
C ASP A 263 21.72 -7.60 24.70
N GLU A 264 20.92 -8.44 24.04
CA GLU A 264 21.43 -9.69 23.45
C GLU A 264 22.37 -9.42 22.28
N ILE A 265 22.11 -8.40 21.47
CA ILE A 265 23.02 -7.92 20.43
C ILE A 265 24.35 -7.42 21.05
N ALA A 266 24.29 -6.69 22.13
CA ALA A 266 25.50 -6.25 22.84
C ALA A 266 26.31 -7.42 23.42
N LYS A 267 25.64 -8.44 23.96
CA LYS A 267 26.30 -9.64 24.53
C LYS A 267 27.02 -10.48 23.49
N ILE A 268 26.46 -10.73 22.31
CA ILE A 268 27.14 -11.53 21.27
C ILE A 268 28.39 -10.82 20.73
N ARG A 269 28.48 -9.50 20.88
CA ARG A 269 29.65 -8.69 20.54
C ARG A 269 30.71 -8.68 21.65
N ALA A 270 30.35 -9.02 22.88
CA ALA A 270 31.23 -8.89 24.06
C ALA A 270 32.01 -10.14 24.38
N ALA A 271 31.56 -11.33 23.99
CA ALA A 271 32.16 -12.61 24.29
C ALA A 271 31.90 -13.63 23.19
N GLU A 272 32.78 -14.64 23.10
CA GLU A 272 32.56 -15.78 22.22
C GLU A 272 31.26 -16.52 22.60
N VAL A 273 30.61 -17.07 21.57
CA VAL A 273 29.46 -17.97 21.73
C VAL A 273 29.92 -19.31 22.35
N THR A 274 29.01 -20.05 22.94
CA THR A 274 29.33 -21.36 23.49
C THR A 274 29.51 -22.43 22.39
N ASP A 275 30.23 -23.52 22.70
CA ASP A 275 30.36 -24.66 21.78
C ASP A 275 28.98 -25.23 21.40
N ASP A 276 28.06 -25.32 22.36
CA ASP A 276 26.70 -25.83 22.13
C ASP A 276 25.90 -24.92 21.17
N GLU A 277 26.00 -23.60 21.29
CA GLU A 277 25.35 -22.67 20.40
C GLU A 277 25.88 -22.81 18.96
N LEU A 278 27.19 -22.80 18.79
CA LEU A 278 27.81 -22.90 17.48
C LEU A 278 27.58 -24.27 16.83
N SER A 279 27.73 -25.37 17.56
CA SER A 279 27.45 -26.71 17.04
C SER A 279 26.01 -26.86 16.58
N ARG A 280 25.08 -26.41 17.40
CA ARG A 280 23.63 -26.48 17.07
C ARG A 280 23.28 -25.80 15.74
N VAL A 281 23.76 -24.57 15.50
CA VAL A 281 23.44 -23.85 14.26
C VAL A 281 24.17 -24.41 13.06
N LYS A 282 25.42 -24.90 13.24
CA LYS A 282 26.14 -25.62 12.19
C LYS A 282 25.42 -26.90 11.78
N ASP A 283 25.04 -27.72 12.75
CA ASP A 283 24.35 -28.98 12.50
C ASP A 283 23.01 -28.72 11.81
N ALA A 284 22.27 -27.67 12.23
CA ALA A 284 21.02 -27.26 11.59
C ALA A 284 21.23 -26.87 10.12
N TYR A 285 22.25 -26.04 9.83
CA TYR A 285 22.58 -25.63 8.47
C TYR A 285 22.97 -26.82 7.60
N LEU A 286 23.90 -27.66 8.09
CA LEU A 286 24.42 -28.81 7.33
C LEU A 286 23.36 -29.88 7.07
N ASN A 287 22.46 -30.11 8.03
CA ASN A 287 21.34 -31.02 7.86
C ASN A 287 20.29 -30.47 6.88
N SER A 288 20.04 -29.16 6.90
CA SER A 288 19.10 -28.52 5.96
C SER A 288 19.66 -28.41 4.53
N TYR A 289 20.99 -28.41 4.37
CA TYR A 289 21.65 -28.26 3.07
C TYR A 289 21.19 -29.29 2.03
N ALA A 290 20.94 -30.54 2.43
CA ALA A 290 20.48 -31.58 1.52
C ALA A 290 19.13 -31.22 0.86
N PHE A 291 18.26 -30.48 1.54
CA PHE A 291 16.96 -30.06 1.04
C PHE A 291 17.02 -28.89 0.04
N GLU A 292 18.17 -28.23 -0.07
CA GLU A 292 18.40 -27.19 -1.10
C GLU A 292 18.54 -27.78 -2.51
N PHE A 293 18.84 -29.09 -2.62
CA PHE A 293 19.13 -29.82 -3.86
C PHE A 293 18.31 -31.10 -4.01
N ASP A 294 17.18 -31.22 -3.32
CA ASP A 294 16.34 -32.41 -3.31
C ASP A 294 15.54 -32.65 -4.61
N SER A 295 15.56 -31.68 -5.53
CA SER A 295 14.92 -31.82 -6.84
C SER A 295 15.75 -31.17 -7.95
N THR A 296 15.61 -31.69 -9.18
CA THR A 296 16.24 -31.11 -10.37
C THR A 296 15.82 -29.65 -10.58
N ALA A 297 14.56 -29.33 -10.30
CA ALA A 297 14.05 -27.97 -10.39
C ALA A 297 14.83 -26.99 -9.51
N LYS A 298 15.07 -27.33 -8.24
CA LYS A 298 15.87 -26.51 -7.31
C LYS A 298 17.31 -26.31 -7.80
N VAL A 299 17.94 -27.41 -8.27
CA VAL A 299 19.31 -27.35 -8.82
C VAL A 299 19.37 -26.40 -10.01
N VAL A 300 18.46 -26.56 -10.98
CA VAL A 300 18.43 -25.75 -12.20
C VAL A 300 18.15 -24.28 -11.88
N SER A 301 17.17 -24.00 -11.03
CA SER A 301 16.85 -22.63 -10.59
C SER A 301 18.03 -21.95 -9.91
N ARG A 302 18.76 -22.68 -9.07
CA ARG A 302 19.97 -22.17 -8.40
C ARG A 302 21.09 -21.85 -9.41
N LEU A 303 21.32 -22.73 -10.39
CA LEU A 303 22.31 -22.51 -11.44
C LEU A 303 21.95 -21.31 -12.33
N GLN A 304 20.66 -21.14 -12.68
CA GLN A 304 20.19 -19.95 -13.41
C GLN A 304 20.44 -18.67 -12.60
N THR A 305 20.16 -18.70 -11.29
CA THR A 305 20.42 -17.55 -10.41
C THR A 305 21.92 -17.21 -10.36
N TYR A 306 22.77 -18.20 -10.26
CA TYR A 306 24.22 -17.99 -10.26
C TYR A 306 24.74 -17.45 -11.60
N GLU A 307 24.26 -17.99 -12.70
CA GLU A 307 24.59 -17.48 -14.04
C GLU A 307 24.15 -16.02 -14.18
N PHE A 308 22.95 -15.69 -13.75
CA PHE A 308 22.41 -14.32 -13.82
C PHE A 308 23.24 -13.30 -13.01
N TYR A 309 23.65 -13.66 -11.81
CA TYR A 309 24.41 -12.77 -10.92
C TYR A 309 25.93 -12.88 -11.08
N GLY A 310 26.42 -13.82 -11.89
CA GLY A 310 27.86 -14.06 -12.10
C GLY A 310 28.54 -14.81 -10.95
N TYR A 311 27.81 -15.64 -10.24
CA TYR A 311 28.34 -16.50 -9.19
C TYR A 311 28.87 -17.82 -9.79
N PRO A 312 29.90 -18.45 -9.20
CA PRO A 312 30.35 -19.74 -9.67
C PRO A 312 29.33 -20.84 -9.40
N ALA A 313 29.25 -21.84 -10.28
CA ALA A 313 28.27 -22.93 -10.17
C ALA A 313 28.41 -23.76 -8.87
N ASP A 314 29.61 -23.81 -8.28
CA ASP A 314 29.93 -24.49 -7.03
C ASP A 314 29.82 -23.59 -5.78
N PHE A 315 29.29 -22.39 -5.93
CA PHE A 315 29.19 -21.39 -4.84
C PHE A 315 28.59 -21.97 -3.56
N ASN A 316 27.51 -22.72 -3.66
CA ASN A 316 26.84 -23.28 -2.49
C ASN A 316 27.66 -24.37 -1.80
N MET A 317 28.46 -25.13 -2.56
CA MET A 317 29.40 -26.11 -2.00
C MET A 317 30.52 -25.42 -1.22
N ASN A 318 31.06 -24.34 -1.81
CA ASN A 318 32.10 -23.54 -1.17
C ASN A 318 31.59 -22.84 0.10
N LEU A 319 30.35 -22.33 0.06
CA LEU A 319 29.69 -21.73 1.22
C LEU A 319 29.49 -22.76 2.34
N ARG A 320 29.03 -23.97 2.03
CA ARG A 320 28.89 -25.05 2.99
C ARG A 320 30.24 -25.40 3.66
N GLU A 321 31.29 -25.55 2.87
CA GLU A 321 32.65 -25.83 3.40
C GLU A 321 33.17 -24.68 4.28
N ALA A 322 32.87 -23.43 3.92
CA ALA A 322 33.23 -22.27 4.72
C ALA A 322 32.51 -22.27 6.08
N ILE A 323 31.18 -22.58 6.08
CA ILE A 323 30.38 -22.69 7.31
C ILE A 323 30.90 -23.78 8.23
N GLU A 324 31.30 -24.94 7.71
CA GLU A 324 31.91 -26.00 8.51
C GLU A 324 33.16 -25.55 9.29
N LYS A 325 33.94 -24.62 8.72
CA LYS A 325 35.19 -24.12 9.28
C LYS A 325 35.04 -22.95 10.25
N VAL A 326 33.87 -22.31 10.33
CA VAL A 326 33.65 -21.16 11.22
C VAL A 326 33.95 -21.52 12.68
N THR A 327 34.64 -20.66 13.37
CA THR A 327 34.97 -20.79 14.80
C THR A 327 34.19 -19.81 15.67
N GLN A 328 34.19 -20.00 16.98
CA GLN A 328 33.62 -19.05 17.95
C GLN A 328 34.29 -17.67 17.83
N ALA A 329 35.59 -17.64 17.63
CA ALA A 329 36.33 -16.40 17.40
C ALA A 329 35.92 -15.69 16.12
N ASP A 330 35.55 -16.41 15.04
CA ASP A 330 35.00 -15.82 13.82
C ASP A 330 33.65 -15.20 14.08
N VAL A 331 32.75 -15.88 14.83
CA VAL A 331 31.45 -15.35 15.22
C VAL A 331 31.60 -14.06 16.03
N LEU A 332 32.49 -14.02 17.00
CA LEU A 332 32.79 -12.82 17.79
C LEU A 332 33.32 -11.68 16.90
N ARG A 333 34.27 -11.99 16.03
CA ARG A 333 34.89 -11.03 15.12
C ARG A 333 33.83 -10.40 14.21
N VAL A 334 32.98 -11.19 13.57
CA VAL A 334 31.94 -10.66 12.68
C VAL A 334 30.86 -9.91 13.44
N ALA A 335 30.50 -10.34 14.65
CA ALA A 335 29.57 -9.60 15.51
C ALA A 335 30.14 -8.20 15.84
N GLN A 336 31.43 -8.08 16.12
CA GLN A 336 32.06 -6.80 16.40
C GLN A 336 32.19 -5.90 15.16
N THR A 337 32.39 -6.52 13.99
CA THR A 337 32.60 -5.79 12.72
C THR A 337 31.31 -5.33 12.07
N HIS A 338 30.32 -6.21 12.00
CA HIS A 338 29.14 -6.01 11.14
C HIS A 338 27.84 -5.72 11.89
N LEU A 339 27.81 -5.84 13.22
CA LEU A 339 26.60 -5.61 14.00
C LEU A 339 26.88 -4.59 15.11
N ASP A 340 26.25 -3.41 15.05
CA ASP A 340 26.44 -2.35 16.04
C ASP A 340 25.10 -1.82 16.55
N PRO A 341 24.72 -2.10 17.82
CA PRO A 341 23.47 -1.61 18.38
C PRO A 341 23.27 -0.09 18.23
N ALA A 342 24.37 0.68 18.22
CA ALA A 342 24.31 2.14 18.07
C ALA A 342 24.03 2.58 16.62
N LYS A 343 24.15 1.68 15.65
CA LYS A 343 23.88 1.94 14.23
C LYS A 343 22.52 1.41 13.77
N LEU A 344 21.83 0.67 14.60
CA LEU A 344 20.51 0.14 14.28
C LEU A 344 19.51 1.27 14.13
N THR A 345 18.79 1.23 13.03
CA THR A 345 17.56 2.01 12.87
C THR A 345 16.43 1.23 13.51
N ILE A 346 15.71 1.88 14.43
CA ILE A 346 14.63 1.29 15.21
C ILE A 346 13.31 1.86 14.72
N LEU A 347 12.30 1.02 14.60
CA LEU A 347 10.93 1.39 14.27
C LEU A 347 9.96 0.67 15.20
N ALA A 348 9.09 1.43 15.88
CA ALA A 348 7.98 0.91 16.66
C ALA A 348 6.65 1.34 16.00
N VAL A 349 5.75 0.38 15.79
CA VAL A 349 4.40 0.61 15.25
C VAL A 349 3.38 0.18 16.29
N GLY A 350 2.56 1.09 16.79
CA GLY A 350 1.60 0.76 17.83
C GLY A 350 1.05 1.97 18.59
N ARG A 351 0.66 1.78 19.86
CA ARG A 351 0.01 2.77 20.72
C ARG A 351 1.00 3.30 21.75
N GLN A 352 1.64 4.42 21.46
CA GLN A 352 2.67 5.01 22.35
C GLN A 352 2.11 5.44 23.71
N ASP A 353 0.83 5.82 23.77
CA ASP A 353 0.13 6.19 25.02
C ASP A 353 0.07 5.05 26.05
N GLN A 354 0.34 3.80 25.63
CA GLN A 354 0.29 2.60 26.45
C GLN A 354 1.68 1.95 26.67
N PHE A 355 2.76 2.57 26.24
CA PHE A 355 4.10 2.01 26.41
C PHE A 355 4.51 2.02 27.90
N ASP A 356 5.28 1.00 28.29
CA ASP A 356 5.87 0.87 29.65
C ASP A 356 6.79 2.04 30.02
N LYS A 357 7.47 2.62 29.00
CA LYS A 357 8.32 3.80 29.12
C LYS A 357 8.23 4.63 27.83
N PRO A 358 8.53 5.93 27.90
CA PRO A 358 8.67 6.75 26.70
C PRO A 358 9.76 6.17 25.76
N LEU A 359 9.47 6.10 24.47
CA LEU A 359 10.42 5.57 23.47
C LEU A 359 11.67 6.46 23.33
N ASP A 360 11.59 7.73 23.69
CA ASP A 360 12.72 8.66 23.71
C ASP A 360 13.83 8.29 24.71
N THR A 361 13.56 7.38 25.65
CA THR A 361 14.59 6.78 26.52
C THR A 361 15.60 5.92 25.74
N VAL A 362 15.26 5.48 24.53
CA VAL A 362 16.16 4.73 23.63
C VAL A 362 16.90 5.69 22.66
N GLY A 363 16.31 6.81 22.33
CA GLY A 363 16.88 7.82 21.45
C GLY A 363 15.85 8.85 20.99
N LYS A 364 16.29 9.90 20.30
CA LYS A 364 15.38 10.90 19.75
C LYS A 364 14.42 10.27 18.76
N VAL A 365 13.13 10.37 19.03
CA VAL A 365 12.06 9.74 18.22
C VAL A 365 11.66 10.67 17.08
N ASN A 366 11.61 10.10 15.87
CA ASN A 366 10.97 10.69 14.71
C ASN A 366 9.60 10.03 14.51
N VAL A 367 8.55 10.81 14.37
CA VAL A 367 7.22 10.30 14.03
C VAL A 367 7.10 10.23 12.51
N ILE A 368 6.69 9.07 11.99
CA ILE A 368 6.49 8.84 10.56
C ILE A 368 4.99 8.83 10.28
N ASP A 369 4.58 9.67 9.34
CA ASP A 369 3.24 9.64 8.77
C ASP A 369 3.20 8.60 7.64
N ILE A 370 2.26 7.67 7.73
CA ILE A 370 2.01 6.62 6.74
C ILE A 370 0.73 6.85 5.93
N THR A 371 0.18 8.04 6.00
CA THR A 371 -1.00 8.40 5.18
C THR A 371 -0.73 8.06 3.72
N ILE A 372 -1.65 7.34 3.12
CA ILE A 372 -1.55 6.97 1.70
C ILE A 372 -1.96 8.20 0.89
N PRO A 373 -1.07 8.77 0.04
CA PRO A 373 -1.44 9.90 -0.79
C PRO A 373 -2.62 9.56 -1.70
N GLU A 374 -3.63 10.42 -1.73
CA GLU A 374 -4.76 10.25 -2.64
C GLU A 374 -4.34 10.49 -4.10
N PRO A 375 -4.94 9.77 -5.07
CA PRO A 375 -4.66 10.00 -6.49
C PRO A 375 -5.00 11.44 -6.89
N GLY A 376 -4.11 12.08 -7.63
CA GLY A 376 -4.40 13.33 -8.33
C GLY A 376 -4.15 14.64 -7.54
N ALA A 377 -4.18 14.64 -6.21
CA ALA A 377 -4.08 15.89 -5.43
C ALA A 377 -2.76 16.67 -5.63
N ALA A 378 -1.64 16.00 -5.82
CA ALA A 378 -0.33 16.64 -5.97
C ALA A 378 -0.01 17.07 -7.41
N GLU A 379 -0.50 16.36 -8.44
CA GLU A 379 -0.23 16.67 -9.84
C GLU A 379 -1.09 17.84 -10.36
N GLU A 380 -2.31 18.00 -9.85
CA GLU A 380 -3.20 19.10 -10.25
C GLU A 380 -2.70 20.48 -9.78
N LEU A 381 -1.86 20.51 -8.74
CA LEU A 381 -1.34 21.77 -8.17
C LEU A 381 -0.02 22.23 -8.81
N ALA A 382 0.70 21.39 -9.55
CA ALA A 382 2.07 21.65 -9.98
C ALA A 382 2.21 22.73 -11.06
N ASP A 383 1.17 22.97 -11.91
CA ASP A 383 1.22 23.88 -13.06
C ASP A 383 0.13 24.97 -13.03
N VAL A 384 -0.39 25.34 -11.85
CA VAL A 384 -1.50 26.29 -11.72
C VAL A 384 -1.03 27.73 -11.98
N THR A 385 -1.56 28.35 -13.04
CA THR A 385 -1.27 29.74 -13.36
C THR A 385 -2.03 30.73 -12.46
N PRO A 386 -1.49 31.93 -12.18
CA PRO A 386 -2.21 32.96 -11.44
C PRO A 386 -3.57 33.34 -12.06
N GLU A 387 -3.69 33.22 -13.38
CA GLU A 387 -4.95 33.46 -14.11
C GLU A 387 -5.99 32.36 -13.82
N ALA A 388 -5.59 31.08 -13.77
CA ALA A 388 -6.45 29.97 -13.40
C ALA A 388 -6.98 30.12 -11.97
N VAL A 389 -6.12 30.54 -11.03
CA VAL A 389 -6.51 30.83 -9.64
C VAL A 389 -7.53 31.98 -9.59
N ALA A 390 -7.28 33.08 -10.29
CA ALA A 390 -8.21 34.20 -10.32
C ALA A 390 -9.59 33.80 -10.89
N LYS A 391 -9.62 33.01 -11.97
CA LYS A 391 -10.86 32.49 -12.57
C LYS A 391 -11.60 31.54 -11.63
N GLY A 392 -10.91 30.55 -11.03
CA GLY A 392 -11.51 29.62 -10.09
C GLY A 392 -12.16 30.32 -8.89
N LYS A 393 -11.44 31.25 -8.26
CA LYS A 393 -11.97 32.09 -7.17
C LYS A 393 -13.19 32.91 -7.59
N ALA A 394 -13.16 33.53 -8.78
CA ALA A 394 -14.30 34.31 -9.29
C ALA A 394 -15.54 33.44 -9.51
N MET A 395 -15.37 32.21 -9.98
CA MET A 395 -16.46 31.24 -10.17
C MET A 395 -17.07 30.80 -8.85
N LEU A 396 -16.23 30.50 -7.82
CA LEU A 396 -16.73 30.17 -6.47
C LEU A 396 -17.53 31.32 -5.86
N LEU A 397 -17.05 32.57 -5.98
CA LEU A 397 -17.78 33.74 -5.49
C LEU A 397 -19.12 33.92 -6.21
N LYS A 398 -19.14 33.72 -7.51
CA LYS A 398 -20.39 33.77 -8.30
C LYS A 398 -21.36 32.67 -7.89
N ALA A 399 -20.88 31.47 -7.64
CA ALA A 399 -21.68 30.36 -7.12
C ALA A 399 -22.28 30.68 -5.74
N ALA A 400 -21.47 31.22 -4.85
CA ALA A 400 -21.90 31.65 -3.52
C ALA A 400 -23.00 32.75 -3.60
N GLN A 401 -22.87 33.70 -4.52
CA GLN A 401 -23.90 34.68 -4.80
C GLN A 401 -25.21 34.06 -5.30
N THR A 402 -25.11 33.10 -6.23
CA THR A 402 -26.26 32.36 -6.80
C THR A 402 -26.95 31.51 -5.73
N MET A 403 -26.17 30.93 -4.79
CA MET A 403 -26.72 30.16 -3.67
C MET A 403 -27.41 31.03 -2.61
N GLY A 404 -27.14 32.34 -2.57
CA GLY A 404 -27.71 33.27 -1.61
C GLY A 404 -26.69 33.75 -0.59
N GLU A 405 -25.79 34.63 -1.00
CA GLU A 405 -24.64 35.11 -0.20
C GLU A 405 -25.01 35.59 1.21
N PRO A 406 -26.08 36.36 1.48
CA PRO A 406 -26.44 36.80 2.83
C PRO A 406 -26.79 35.61 3.75
N ALA A 407 -27.56 34.64 3.25
CA ALA A 407 -27.96 33.45 3.99
C ALA A 407 -26.73 32.53 4.23
N LEU A 408 -25.88 32.42 3.23
CA LEU A 408 -24.67 31.62 3.30
C LEU A 408 -23.66 32.15 4.34
N LYS A 409 -23.47 33.47 4.40
CA LYS A 409 -22.64 34.12 5.43
C LYS A 409 -23.14 33.86 6.85
N GLY A 410 -24.46 33.91 7.03
CA GLY A 410 -25.13 33.65 8.31
C GLY A 410 -25.39 32.19 8.62
N LEU A 411 -24.93 31.26 7.80
CA LEU A 411 -25.19 29.82 7.96
C LEU A 411 -24.46 29.27 9.16
N VAL A 412 -25.20 28.64 10.08
CA VAL A 412 -24.68 27.96 11.29
C VAL A 412 -25.00 26.48 11.24
N ASP A 413 -26.28 26.14 11.04
CA ASP A 413 -26.75 24.77 11.00
C ASP A 413 -27.77 24.56 9.86
N VAL A 414 -27.83 23.33 9.35
CA VAL A 414 -28.88 22.87 8.44
C VAL A 414 -29.32 21.47 8.85
N THR A 415 -30.62 21.27 8.86
CA THR A 415 -31.25 19.95 8.94
C THR A 415 -32.03 19.68 7.67
N SER A 416 -31.69 18.58 6.99
CA SER A 416 -32.41 18.08 5.81
C SER A 416 -33.01 16.71 6.10
N GLU A 417 -34.19 16.45 5.55
CA GLU A 417 -34.86 15.16 5.60
C GLU A 417 -35.29 14.75 4.19
N GLY A 418 -35.16 13.46 3.88
CA GLY A 418 -35.49 12.95 2.57
C GLY A 418 -35.41 11.43 2.46
N THR A 419 -35.43 10.95 1.24
CA THR A 419 -35.23 9.54 0.89
C THR A 419 -34.04 9.41 -0.02
N SER A 420 -33.27 8.33 0.16
CA SER A 420 -32.16 7.94 -0.72
C SER A 420 -32.39 6.52 -1.20
N SER A 421 -32.45 6.32 -2.51
CA SER A 421 -32.51 5.00 -3.12
C SER A 421 -31.08 4.59 -3.42
N VAL A 422 -30.60 3.53 -2.75
CA VAL A 422 -29.20 3.07 -2.78
C VAL A 422 -29.12 1.71 -3.43
N ASP A 423 -28.18 1.54 -4.35
CA ASP A 423 -27.84 0.25 -4.93
C ASP A 423 -26.97 -0.55 -3.95
N SER A 424 -27.41 -1.76 -3.58
CA SER A 424 -26.72 -2.64 -2.63
C SER A 424 -26.61 -4.05 -3.20
N PRO A 425 -25.72 -4.91 -2.64
CA PRO A 425 -25.64 -6.31 -3.03
C PRO A 425 -26.95 -7.11 -2.89
N MET A 426 -27.89 -6.59 -2.10
CA MET A 426 -29.24 -7.17 -1.93
C MET A 426 -30.29 -6.52 -2.86
N GLY A 427 -29.87 -5.67 -3.79
CA GLY A 427 -30.74 -4.90 -4.68
C GLY A 427 -30.96 -3.47 -4.21
N GLN A 428 -31.81 -2.75 -4.93
CA GLN A 428 -32.14 -1.37 -4.64
C GLN A 428 -32.92 -1.23 -3.34
N MET A 429 -32.48 -0.34 -2.44
CA MET A 429 -33.12 -0.08 -1.15
C MET A 429 -33.45 1.40 -0.97
N ASP A 430 -34.67 1.69 -0.54
CA ASP A 430 -35.08 3.04 -0.17
C ASP A 430 -34.85 3.29 1.33
N LEU A 431 -34.03 4.28 1.61
CA LEU A 431 -33.64 4.69 2.95
C LEU A 431 -34.28 6.03 3.28
N LYS A 432 -34.76 6.21 4.52
CA LYS A 432 -35.09 7.55 5.03
C LYS A 432 -33.83 8.12 5.66
N VAL A 433 -33.42 9.28 5.21
CA VAL A 433 -32.20 9.95 5.66
C VAL A 433 -32.57 11.29 6.26
N LYS A 434 -32.01 11.56 7.44
CA LYS A 434 -32.04 12.88 8.05
C LYS A 434 -30.61 13.28 8.38
N THR A 435 -30.13 14.33 7.76
CA THR A 435 -28.80 14.89 7.98
C THR A 435 -28.93 16.22 8.70
N THR A 436 -28.20 16.36 9.81
CA THR A 436 -28.01 17.64 10.50
C THR A 436 -26.54 17.96 10.50
N PHE A 437 -26.13 19.06 9.86
CA PHE A 437 -24.75 19.53 9.98
C PHE A 437 -24.69 20.91 10.64
N ILE A 438 -23.61 21.12 11.38
CA ILE A 438 -23.32 22.34 12.12
C ILE A 438 -21.90 22.75 11.75
N LEU A 439 -21.79 23.91 11.17
CA LEU A 439 -20.50 24.41 10.73
C LEU A 439 -19.64 24.86 11.92
N PRO A 440 -18.32 24.62 11.91
CA PRO A 440 -17.59 24.15 10.72
C PRO A 440 -17.46 22.63 10.57
N ASP A 441 -17.63 21.81 11.62
CA ASP A 441 -17.03 20.48 11.71
C ASP A 441 -17.91 19.40 12.36
N ARG A 442 -19.21 19.61 12.43
CA ARG A 442 -20.13 18.66 13.06
C ARG A 442 -21.21 18.17 12.11
N MET A 443 -21.50 16.87 12.16
CA MET A 443 -22.57 16.28 11.36
C MET A 443 -23.20 15.07 12.08
N VAL A 444 -24.51 14.92 11.90
CA VAL A 444 -25.28 13.75 12.32
C VAL A 444 -26.08 13.24 11.15
N ASN A 445 -25.88 11.96 10.80
CA ASN A 445 -26.68 11.25 9.83
C ASN A 445 -27.54 10.21 10.52
N GLU A 446 -28.87 10.39 10.49
CA GLU A 446 -29.85 9.42 10.95
C GLU A 446 -30.43 8.69 9.73
N ILE A 447 -30.11 7.40 9.61
CA ILE A 447 -30.48 6.58 8.46
C ILE A 447 -31.42 5.47 8.94
N SER A 448 -32.62 5.43 8.42
CA SER A 448 -33.58 4.37 8.71
C SER A 448 -33.61 3.36 7.56
N THR A 449 -33.29 2.12 7.89
CA THR A 449 -33.29 0.98 6.96
C THR A 449 -34.39 0.00 7.35
N PRO A 450 -34.78 -0.93 6.48
CA PRO A 450 -35.71 -2.02 6.84
C PRO A 450 -35.21 -2.90 8.01
N MET A 451 -33.89 -2.92 8.28
CA MET A 451 -33.26 -3.70 9.34
C MET A 451 -33.08 -2.92 10.66
N GLY A 452 -33.42 -1.64 10.70
CA GLY A 452 -33.26 -0.79 11.87
C GLY A 452 -32.69 0.59 11.57
N ALA A 453 -32.54 1.40 12.60
CA ALA A 453 -31.96 2.74 12.50
C ALA A 453 -30.44 2.72 12.78
N MET A 454 -29.71 3.47 11.96
CA MET A 454 -28.29 3.75 12.12
C MET A 454 -28.10 5.25 12.33
N VAL A 455 -27.26 5.63 13.26
CA VAL A 455 -26.87 7.02 13.52
C VAL A 455 -25.36 7.13 13.43
N GLN A 456 -24.88 8.01 12.58
CA GLN A 456 -23.45 8.35 12.45
C GLN A 456 -23.28 9.80 12.91
N VAL A 457 -22.26 10.03 13.72
CA VAL A 457 -21.97 11.35 14.28
C VAL A 457 -20.52 11.71 14.04
N LEU A 458 -20.31 12.91 13.53
CA LEU A 458 -19.04 13.60 13.46
C LEU A 458 -19.05 14.77 14.45
N ASP A 459 -18.05 14.89 15.29
CA ASP A 459 -17.84 15.99 16.25
C ASP A 459 -16.36 16.41 16.21
N GLY A 460 -16.00 17.31 15.29
CA GLY A 460 -14.62 17.71 15.05
C GLY A 460 -13.76 16.56 14.53
N ASP A 461 -12.73 16.21 15.30
CA ASP A 461 -11.79 15.12 14.99
C ASP A 461 -12.22 13.76 15.60
N ALA A 462 -13.44 13.66 16.08
CA ALA A 462 -13.98 12.44 16.66
C ALA A 462 -15.33 12.08 16.03
N GLY A 463 -15.67 10.80 16.07
CA GLY A 463 -16.98 10.36 15.59
C GLY A 463 -17.38 9.01 16.16
N TRP A 464 -18.66 8.70 16.08
CA TRP A 464 -19.20 7.42 16.49
C TRP A 464 -20.38 6.98 15.62
N ILE A 465 -20.59 5.67 15.58
CA ILE A 465 -21.74 5.05 14.92
C ILE A 465 -22.54 4.26 15.93
N LYS A 466 -23.87 4.34 15.83
CA LYS A 466 -24.82 3.55 16.63
C LYS A 466 -25.67 2.71 15.70
N MET A 467 -25.74 1.42 15.96
CA MET A 467 -26.62 0.47 15.29
C MET A 467 -27.39 -0.31 16.36
N GLY A 468 -28.69 -0.05 16.44
CA GLY A 468 -29.53 -0.60 17.53
C GLY A 468 -29.04 -0.16 18.93
N PRO A 469 -28.77 -1.11 19.85
CA PRO A 469 -28.27 -0.80 21.20
C PRO A 469 -26.74 -0.55 21.26
N GLN A 470 -25.99 -0.91 20.21
CA GLN A 470 -24.53 -0.84 20.18
C GLN A 470 -24.04 0.50 19.66
N SER A 471 -23.00 1.06 20.30
CA SER A 471 -22.32 2.27 19.89
C SER A 471 -20.81 2.03 19.89
N GLN A 472 -20.15 2.36 18.77
CA GLN A 472 -18.69 2.24 18.60
C GLN A 472 -18.10 3.51 18.00
N ALA A 473 -16.79 3.73 18.18
CA ALA A 473 -16.09 4.81 17.50
C ALA A 473 -16.11 4.56 15.98
N LEU A 474 -16.17 5.63 15.19
CA LEU A 474 -15.96 5.52 13.76
C LEU A 474 -14.50 5.13 13.50
N PRO A 475 -14.24 4.20 12.58
CA PRO A 475 -12.89 3.99 12.03
C PRO A 475 -12.37 5.28 11.39
N ASP A 476 -11.05 5.48 11.39
CA ASP A 476 -10.42 6.71 10.85
C ASP A 476 -10.80 6.95 9.38
N SER A 477 -10.94 5.90 8.57
CA SER A 477 -11.40 6.00 7.19
C SER A 477 -12.82 6.55 7.07
N ALA A 478 -13.74 6.07 7.89
CA ALA A 478 -15.13 6.54 7.90
C ALA A 478 -15.24 7.96 8.48
N LEU A 479 -14.41 8.29 9.46
CA LEU A 479 -14.32 9.64 10.02
C LEU A 479 -13.85 10.63 8.95
N GLY A 480 -12.78 10.34 8.23
CA GLY A 480 -12.27 11.15 7.11
C GLY A 480 -13.30 11.31 5.99
N GLU A 481 -14.05 10.25 5.66
CA GLU A 481 -15.15 10.34 4.68
C GLU A 481 -16.25 11.32 5.13
N MET A 482 -16.67 11.27 6.38
CA MET A 482 -17.67 12.22 6.90
C MET A 482 -17.15 13.66 6.93
N GLN A 483 -15.88 13.88 7.28
CA GLN A 483 -15.25 15.20 7.26
C GLN A 483 -15.21 15.78 5.84
N ARG A 484 -14.81 14.98 4.84
CA ARG A 484 -14.84 15.38 3.41
C ARG A 484 -16.26 15.58 2.89
N GLY A 485 -17.18 14.67 3.26
CA GLY A 485 -18.58 14.77 2.90
C GLY A 485 -19.22 16.08 3.31
N LEU A 486 -18.87 16.61 4.50
CA LEU A 486 -19.39 17.87 5.01
C LEU A 486 -19.11 19.08 4.08
N TYR A 487 -18.04 19.04 3.28
CA TYR A 487 -17.73 20.09 2.29
C TYR A 487 -18.65 20.04 1.08
N THR A 488 -19.19 18.87 0.74
CA THR A 488 -20.02 18.66 -0.46
C THR A 488 -21.53 18.64 -0.17
N GLU A 489 -21.92 18.58 1.10
CA GLU A 489 -23.32 18.57 1.51
C GLU A 489 -24.10 19.77 1.01
N LEU A 490 -25.37 19.52 0.64
CA LEU A 490 -26.35 20.52 0.18
C LEU A 490 -25.79 21.47 -0.88
N GLY A 491 -25.18 20.91 -1.94
CA GLY A 491 -24.63 21.72 -3.02
C GLY A 491 -23.42 22.53 -2.59
N CYS A 492 -22.57 21.96 -1.73
CA CYS A 492 -21.30 22.54 -1.27
C CYS A 492 -21.47 23.81 -0.41
N ALA A 493 -22.52 23.87 0.42
CA ALA A 493 -22.85 25.06 1.21
C ALA A 493 -21.70 25.51 2.13
N ARG A 494 -21.01 24.57 2.81
CA ARG A 494 -19.82 24.87 3.62
C ARG A 494 -18.68 25.46 2.78
N LEU A 495 -18.34 24.79 1.70
CA LEU A 495 -17.23 25.19 0.82
C LEU A 495 -17.47 26.59 0.23
N LEU A 496 -18.69 26.88 -0.23
CA LEU A 496 -19.03 28.20 -0.76
C LEU A 496 -19.07 29.29 0.32
N LYS A 497 -19.41 28.95 1.57
CA LYS A 497 -19.27 29.89 2.70
C LYS A 497 -17.80 30.21 2.97
N GLU A 498 -16.91 29.23 2.95
CA GLU A 498 -15.46 29.42 3.13
C GLU A 498 -14.85 30.22 1.95
N ALA A 499 -15.37 30.04 0.73
CA ALA A 499 -14.99 30.84 -0.42
C ALA A 499 -15.26 32.34 -0.21
N LEU A 500 -16.40 32.69 0.42
CA LEU A 500 -16.72 34.08 0.77
C LEU A 500 -15.77 34.66 1.82
N ALA A 501 -15.18 33.82 2.67
CA ALA A 501 -14.16 34.23 3.63
C ALA A 501 -12.74 34.38 3.01
N GLY A 502 -12.56 33.91 1.77
CA GLY A 502 -11.29 34.02 1.03
C GLY A 502 -10.21 33.04 1.49
N THR A 503 -10.55 32.02 2.26
CA THR A 503 -9.63 31.06 2.86
C THR A 503 -9.26 29.89 1.95
N LEU A 504 -10.00 29.67 0.85
CA LEU A 504 -9.82 28.53 -0.03
C LEU A 504 -8.77 28.75 -1.13
N HIS A 505 -8.00 27.73 -1.40
CA HIS A 505 -7.17 27.62 -2.59
C HIS A 505 -7.98 26.95 -3.70
N ALA A 506 -8.32 27.72 -4.74
CA ALA A 506 -9.12 27.21 -5.85
C ALA A 506 -8.59 27.73 -7.18
N PHE A 507 -8.71 26.92 -8.24
CA PHE A 507 -8.32 27.30 -9.59
C PHE A 507 -9.20 26.61 -10.64
N LEU A 508 -9.34 27.22 -11.81
CA LEU A 508 -9.99 26.63 -12.96
C LEU A 508 -9.03 25.65 -13.63
N LEU A 509 -9.34 24.35 -13.58
CA LEU A 509 -8.55 23.31 -14.25
C LEU A 509 -8.78 23.34 -15.78
N GLY A 510 -10.00 23.59 -16.20
CA GLY A 510 -10.37 23.62 -17.60
C GLY A 510 -11.82 23.21 -17.83
N THR A 511 -12.06 22.53 -18.97
CA THR A 511 -13.40 22.02 -19.31
C THR A 511 -13.40 20.51 -19.15
N ALA A 512 -14.39 19.99 -18.41
CA ALA A 512 -14.66 18.57 -18.23
C ALA A 512 -15.94 18.12 -18.93
N ASP A 513 -16.20 16.82 -18.94
CA ASP A 513 -17.47 16.24 -19.38
C ASP A 513 -18.24 15.74 -18.15
N LEU A 514 -19.48 16.15 -18.01
CA LEU A 514 -20.39 15.70 -16.97
C LEU A 514 -21.65 15.13 -17.67
N ASP A 515 -21.71 13.81 -17.75
CA ASP A 515 -22.84 13.10 -18.41
C ASP A 515 -23.13 13.56 -19.87
N GLY A 516 -22.07 13.83 -20.64
CA GLY A 516 -22.16 14.30 -22.03
C GLY A 516 -22.31 15.82 -22.18
N ALA A 517 -22.39 16.57 -21.09
CA ALA A 517 -22.40 18.02 -21.09
C ALA A 517 -21.00 18.58 -20.76
N LYS A 518 -20.56 19.60 -21.53
CA LYS A 518 -19.33 20.33 -21.19
C LYS A 518 -19.58 21.24 -20.00
N VAL A 519 -18.68 21.17 -19.02
CA VAL A 519 -18.72 21.95 -17.77
C VAL A 519 -17.37 22.60 -17.51
N ASP A 520 -17.35 23.71 -16.79
CA ASP A 520 -16.14 24.31 -16.25
C ASP A 520 -15.77 23.57 -14.95
N ASP A 521 -14.55 23.04 -14.88
CA ASP A 521 -14.03 22.27 -13.74
C ASP A 521 -13.17 23.17 -12.85
N VAL A 522 -13.63 23.44 -11.63
CA VAL A 522 -12.92 24.22 -10.61
C VAL A 522 -12.48 23.29 -9.50
N VAL A 523 -11.16 23.17 -9.33
CA VAL A 523 -10.54 22.39 -8.25
C VAL A 523 -10.40 23.24 -7.01
N VAL A 524 -10.79 22.68 -5.86
CA VAL A 524 -10.58 23.27 -4.53
C VAL A 524 -9.74 22.33 -3.70
N ALA A 525 -8.57 22.80 -3.24
CA ALA A 525 -7.70 22.04 -2.36
C ALA A 525 -8.20 22.07 -0.91
N LEU A 526 -8.30 20.90 -0.27
CA LEU A 526 -8.77 20.70 1.10
C LEU A 526 -7.74 19.85 1.86
N GLY A 527 -6.62 20.46 2.30
CA GLY A 527 -5.51 19.72 2.90
C GLY A 527 -4.85 18.81 1.87
N ASP A 528 -4.79 17.51 2.17
CA ASP A 528 -4.18 16.48 1.31
C ASP A 528 -5.15 15.91 0.26
N SER A 529 -6.36 16.48 0.13
CA SER A 529 -7.38 16.07 -0.83
C SER A 529 -7.86 17.24 -1.69
N SER A 530 -8.56 16.96 -2.78
CA SER A 530 -9.22 17.95 -3.62
C SER A 530 -10.68 17.61 -3.88
N VAL A 531 -11.45 18.64 -4.19
CA VAL A 531 -12.84 18.53 -4.62
C VAL A 531 -12.99 19.31 -5.93
N HIS A 532 -13.57 18.69 -6.94
CA HIS A 532 -13.89 19.34 -8.20
C HIS A 532 -15.33 19.81 -8.19
N LEU A 533 -15.54 21.07 -8.52
CA LEU A 533 -16.86 21.65 -8.68
C LEU A 533 -17.13 21.89 -10.17
N TYR A 534 -18.21 21.32 -10.65
CA TYR A 534 -18.64 21.40 -12.04
C TYR A 534 -19.65 22.50 -12.24
N PHE A 535 -19.29 23.50 -13.02
CA PHE A 535 -20.15 24.66 -13.30
C PHE A 535 -20.66 24.68 -14.74
N ALA A 536 -21.88 25.13 -14.93
CA ALA A 536 -22.37 25.43 -16.26
C ALA A 536 -21.52 26.56 -16.90
N PRO A 537 -21.04 26.40 -18.15
CA PRO A 537 -20.09 27.32 -18.75
C PRO A 537 -20.57 28.77 -18.71
N GLY A 538 -19.75 29.65 -18.15
CA GLY A 538 -19.99 31.08 -18.05
C GLY A 538 -21.12 31.52 -17.11
N SER A 539 -21.95 30.62 -16.58
CA SER A 539 -23.11 30.97 -15.74
C SER A 539 -22.76 31.07 -14.25
N GLY A 540 -21.82 30.26 -13.76
CA GLY A 540 -21.51 30.09 -12.34
C GLY A 540 -22.57 29.24 -11.60
N GLU A 541 -23.44 28.56 -12.32
CA GLU A 541 -24.40 27.61 -11.74
C GLU A 541 -23.69 26.29 -11.45
N LEU A 542 -23.72 25.82 -10.20
CA LEU A 542 -23.15 24.55 -9.78
C LEU A 542 -24.04 23.40 -10.26
N LEU A 543 -23.49 22.51 -11.06
CA LEU A 543 -24.18 21.35 -11.62
C LEU A 543 -23.87 20.06 -10.86
N GLY A 544 -22.68 19.96 -10.28
CA GLY A 544 -22.26 18.78 -9.59
C GLY A 544 -20.91 18.96 -8.89
N VAL A 545 -20.50 17.91 -8.22
CA VAL A 545 -19.24 17.84 -7.49
C VAL A 545 -18.62 16.45 -7.69
N LYS A 546 -17.29 16.41 -7.85
CA LYS A 546 -16.51 15.17 -7.83
C LYS A 546 -15.57 15.19 -6.64
N ARG A 547 -15.44 14.06 -5.96
CA ARG A 547 -14.48 13.81 -4.91
C ARG A 547 -14.01 12.37 -4.98
N THR A 548 -12.85 12.10 -4.43
CA THR A 548 -12.40 10.72 -4.24
C THR A 548 -13.08 10.12 -3.00
N THR A 549 -13.60 8.90 -3.12
CA THR A 549 -14.17 8.11 -2.03
C THR A 549 -13.49 6.75 -1.95
N GLN A 550 -13.43 6.18 -0.76
CA GLN A 550 -12.87 4.84 -0.57
C GLN A 550 -13.93 3.78 -0.85
N THR A 551 -13.55 2.76 -1.63
CA THR A 551 -14.37 1.58 -1.91
C THR A 551 -13.62 0.32 -1.48
N GLU A 552 -14.27 -0.83 -1.50
CA GLU A 552 -13.60 -2.13 -1.26
C GLU A 552 -12.49 -2.42 -2.27
N GLN A 553 -12.55 -1.80 -3.44
CA GLN A 553 -11.59 -1.93 -4.54
C GLN A 553 -10.53 -0.81 -4.54
N GLY A 554 -10.52 0.05 -3.51
CA GLY A 554 -9.64 1.22 -3.41
C GLY A 554 -10.37 2.53 -3.69
N PRO A 555 -9.63 3.64 -3.83
CA PRO A 555 -10.20 4.94 -4.11
C PRO A 555 -10.84 4.98 -5.50
N ALA A 556 -12.02 5.59 -5.57
CA ALA A 556 -12.77 5.78 -6.81
C ALA A 556 -13.38 7.19 -6.84
N ASP A 557 -13.62 7.71 -8.05
CA ASP A 557 -14.33 8.97 -8.22
C ASP A 557 -15.80 8.82 -7.85
N ALA A 558 -16.23 9.62 -6.89
CA ALA A 558 -17.64 9.83 -6.57
C ALA A 558 -18.08 11.16 -7.17
N VAL A 559 -18.95 11.10 -8.14
CA VAL A 559 -19.53 12.27 -8.82
C VAL A 559 -20.98 12.40 -8.38
N GLU A 560 -21.32 13.54 -7.78
CA GLU A 560 -22.70 13.87 -7.43
C GLU A 560 -23.20 15.01 -8.32
N THR A 561 -24.34 14.81 -8.97
CA THR A 561 -25.02 15.82 -9.80
C THR A 561 -26.25 16.34 -9.09
N PHE A 562 -26.53 17.62 -9.23
CA PHE A 562 -27.60 18.35 -8.53
C PHE A 562 -28.75 18.74 -9.44
N ALA A 563 -29.95 18.55 -8.95
CA ALA A 563 -31.19 18.92 -9.67
C ALA A 563 -32.23 19.51 -8.72
N VAL A 564 -33.31 20.11 -9.30
CA VAL A 564 -34.47 20.62 -8.56
C VAL A 564 -34.10 21.59 -7.43
N TRP A 565 -33.40 22.67 -7.79
CA TRP A 565 -32.98 23.69 -6.84
C TRP A 565 -34.18 24.50 -6.28
N GLN A 566 -34.25 24.66 -4.95
CA GLN A 566 -35.27 25.45 -4.25
C GLN A 566 -34.61 26.42 -3.28
N THR A 567 -35.30 27.55 -2.99
CA THR A 567 -34.82 28.53 -2.01
C THR A 567 -35.52 28.33 -0.67
N VAL A 568 -34.75 28.08 0.38
CA VAL A 568 -35.21 27.91 1.75
C VAL A 568 -34.50 28.92 2.64
N SER A 569 -35.24 29.81 3.31
CA SER A 569 -34.68 30.86 4.17
C SER A 569 -33.57 31.70 3.51
N GLY A 570 -33.70 31.93 2.19
CA GLY A 570 -32.73 32.71 1.40
C GLY A 570 -31.52 31.90 0.91
N LEU A 571 -31.41 30.63 1.24
CA LEU A 571 -30.37 29.71 0.74
C LEU A 571 -30.96 28.84 -0.37
N ARG A 572 -30.36 28.84 -1.56
CA ARG A 572 -30.72 27.97 -2.67
C ARG A 572 -30.04 26.63 -2.53
N VAL A 573 -30.77 25.55 -2.38
CA VAL A 573 -30.27 24.19 -2.13
C VAL A 573 -30.85 23.19 -3.13
N PRO A 574 -30.09 22.12 -3.53
CA PRO A 574 -30.63 21.08 -4.40
C PRO A 574 -31.58 20.16 -3.62
N PHE A 575 -32.73 19.85 -4.20
CA PHE A 575 -33.68 18.90 -3.62
C PHE A 575 -33.59 17.50 -4.21
N GLU A 576 -32.90 17.36 -5.33
CA GLU A 576 -32.61 16.05 -5.92
C GLU A 576 -31.12 15.98 -6.27
N SER A 577 -30.50 14.82 -5.99
CA SER A 577 -29.13 14.52 -6.40
C SER A 577 -28.98 13.07 -6.82
N VAL A 578 -27.99 12.80 -7.69
CA VAL A 578 -27.62 11.46 -8.13
C VAL A 578 -26.13 11.30 -7.93
N GLN A 579 -25.73 10.26 -7.20
CA GLN A 579 -24.35 9.92 -6.97
C GLN A 579 -23.94 8.71 -7.81
N LYS A 580 -22.83 8.86 -8.53
CA LYS A 580 -22.15 7.80 -9.27
C LYS A 580 -20.80 7.55 -8.62
N VAL A 581 -20.42 6.29 -8.50
CA VAL A 581 -19.06 5.88 -8.05
C VAL A 581 -18.48 4.95 -9.10
N GLY A 582 -17.29 5.29 -9.61
CA GLY A 582 -16.69 4.56 -10.72
C GLY A 582 -17.55 4.54 -12.00
N GLY A 583 -18.39 5.59 -12.20
CA GLY A 583 -19.30 5.72 -13.34
C GLY A 583 -20.67 5.05 -13.18
N GLU A 584 -20.88 4.23 -12.15
CA GLU A 584 -22.17 3.56 -11.87
C GLU A 584 -23.01 4.35 -10.87
N VAL A 585 -24.33 4.42 -11.10
CA VAL A 585 -25.26 5.06 -10.15
C VAL A 585 -25.33 4.22 -8.88
N LYS A 586 -24.91 4.79 -7.75
CA LYS A 586 -24.93 4.15 -6.43
C LYS A 586 -26.02 4.69 -5.51
N ALA A 587 -26.40 5.94 -5.67
CA ALA A 587 -27.50 6.53 -4.90
C ALA A 587 -28.25 7.60 -5.69
N SER A 588 -29.54 7.71 -5.40
CA SER A 588 -30.39 8.82 -5.85
C SER A 588 -31.16 9.37 -4.66
N SER A 589 -30.97 10.64 -4.35
CA SER A 589 -31.54 11.28 -3.17
C SER A 589 -32.61 12.34 -3.53
N LYS A 590 -33.65 12.40 -2.71
CA LYS A 590 -34.73 13.38 -2.84
C LYS A 590 -35.06 13.93 -1.46
N LEU A 591 -34.88 15.24 -1.28
CA LEU A 591 -35.23 15.95 -0.05
C LEU A 591 -36.73 16.22 0.01
N THR A 592 -37.28 16.10 1.19
CA THR A 592 -38.69 16.47 1.50
C THR A 592 -38.77 17.72 2.35
N SER A 593 -37.75 18.00 3.16
CA SER A 593 -37.67 19.23 3.94
C SER A 593 -36.23 19.67 4.16
N VAL A 594 -36.02 20.99 4.26
CA VAL A 594 -34.76 21.62 4.64
C VAL A 594 -35.06 22.73 5.65
N LYS A 595 -34.31 22.78 6.76
CA LYS A 595 -34.40 23.85 7.76
C LYS A 595 -33.03 24.47 7.93
N VAL A 596 -32.94 25.77 7.80
CA VAL A 596 -31.68 26.53 7.90
C VAL A 596 -31.69 27.33 9.19
N ASN A 597 -30.60 27.26 9.97
CA ASN A 597 -30.42 27.94 11.26
C ASN A 597 -31.58 27.71 12.24
N ALA A 598 -32.10 26.50 12.30
CA ALA A 598 -33.19 26.12 13.18
C ALA A 598 -32.76 25.77 14.60
N GLY A 599 -31.47 25.70 14.82
CA GLY A 599 -30.86 25.22 16.06
C GLY A 599 -30.88 23.68 16.18
N PHE A 600 -30.11 23.16 17.10
CA PHE A 600 -29.94 21.73 17.33
C PHE A 600 -29.89 21.39 18.81
N ALA A 601 -30.21 20.14 19.16
CA ALA A 601 -30.07 19.63 20.50
C ALA A 601 -28.61 19.16 20.73
N ALA A 602 -27.93 19.69 21.74
CA ALA A 602 -26.54 19.34 22.05
C ALA A 602 -26.36 17.84 22.39
N GLU A 603 -27.43 17.18 22.79
CA GLU A 603 -27.47 15.74 23.07
C GLU A 603 -27.21 14.86 21.86
N LEU A 604 -27.42 15.37 20.63
CA LEU A 604 -27.15 14.64 19.37
C LEU A 604 -25.69 14.21 19.23
N PHE A 605 -24.76 14.96 19.84
CA PHE A 605 -23.33 14.71 19.76
C PHE A 605 -22.78 13.88 20.92
N LYS A 606 -23.59 13.61 21.95
CA LYS A 606 -23.14 12.77 23.07
C LYS A 606 -23.14 11.30 22.67
N ARG A 607 -21.97 10.67 22.75
CA ARG A 607 -21.86 9.22 22.56
C ARG A 607 -22.64 8.52 23.69
N PRO A 608 -23.57 7.61 23.37
CA PRO A 608 -24.25 6.81 24.38
C PRO A 608 -23.23 5.96 25.14
N GLU A 609 -23.35 5.90 26.48
CA GLU A 609 -22.54 4.99 27.25
C GLU A 609 -22.85 3.53 26.89
N PRO A 610 -21.84 2.67 26.73
CA PRO A 610 -22.07 1.25 26.46
C PRO A 610 -22.85 0.66 27.67
N LYS A 611 -24.02 0.07 27.37
CA LYS A 611 -24.81 -0.64 28.37
C LYS A 611 -24.24 -2.02 28.62
#